data_e9266d767f17b52208d515baffe5b1ff
#
_entry.id   e9266d767f17b52208d515baffe5b1ff
#
_cell.length_a   1.000
_cell.length_b   1.000
_cell.length_c   1.000
_cell.angle_alpha   90.00
_cell.angle_beta   90.00
_cell.angle_gamma   90.00
#
_symmetry.space_group_name_H-M   'P 1'
#
loop_
_entity.id
_entity.type
_entity.pdbx_description
1 polymer ?
#
loop_
_entity_poly.entity_id
_entity_poly.type
_entity_poly.pdbx_seq_one_letter_code
_entity_poly.pdbx_strand_id
1 'polypeptide(L)'
;FLKTLKGVTDDVFFLPGIDRPTVTSLFTPNVRFIEVVEEGFAGGNVIPASFAGTPEDLELVRGNVLKSGHVGRLVSNDFKGAMVSAELLEVDPNTGEKLDYQAVAKKLEAIRAKYGNDKVNVHIIGFAKAVGDIADGAAGVLVFFVVAFFITALLLLWYSSSAKLTGLALICAFV
;
A
#
# COMPACT_ATOMS: atom_id res chain seq x y z
N PHE A 1 -15.60 -7.81 6.54
CA PHE A 1 -14.17 -8.08 6.40
C PHE A 1 -13.83 -8.76 5.06
N LEU A 2 -14.31 -10.00 4.78
CA LEU A 2 -13.96 -10.73 3.54
C LEU A 2 -14.38 -9.98 2.26
N LYS A 3 -15.52 -9.30 2.26
CA LYS A 3 -15.95 -8.47 1.11
C LYS A 3 -14.96 -7.31 0.87
N THR A 4 -14.47 -6.69 1.93
CA THR A 4 -13.44 -5.64 1.85
C THR A 4 -12.13 -6.22 1.36
N LEU A 5 -11.70 -7.37 1.89
CA LEU A 5 -10.48 -8.06 1.44
C LEU A 5 -10.54 -8.39 -0.06
N LYS A 6 -11.70 -8.87 -0.55
CA LYS A 6 -11.90 -9.11 -1.99
C LYS A 6 -11.72 -7.83 -2.80
N GLY A 7 -12.38 -6.74 -2.40
CA GLY A 7 -12.25 -5.47 -3.11
C GLY A 7 -10.82 -4.93 -3.11
N VAL A 8 -10.10 -5.02 -1.99
CA VAL A 8 -8.67 -4.66 -1.93
C VAL A 8 -7.84 -5.55 -2.85
N THR A 9 -8.11 -6.88 -2.87
CA THR A 9 -7.41 -7.81 -3.77
C THR A 9 -7.63 -7.43 -5.24
N ASP A 10 -8.87 -7.16 -5.61
CA ASP A 10 -9.22 -6.77 -6.99
C ASP A 10 -8.54 -5.44 -7.37
N ASP A 11 -8.61 -4.41 -6.52
CA ASP A 11 -7.99 -3.11 -6.79
C ASP A 11 -6.46 -3.21 -6.88
N VAL A 12 -5.82 -4.02 -6.03
CA VAL A 12 -4.37 -4.28 -6.11
C VAL A 12 -4.02 -5.04 -7.38
N PHE A 13 -4.78 -6.06 -7.76
CA PHE A 13 -4.54 -6.86 -8.94
C PHE A 13 -4.56 -6.03 -10.24
N PHE A 14 -5.44 -5.02 -10.31
CA PHE A 14 -5.53 -4.13 -11.47
C PHE A 14 -4.69 -2.87 -11.36
N LEU A 15 -3.93 -2.69 -10.27
CA LEU A 15 -3.05 -1.54 -10.11
C LEU A 15 -1.92 -1.59 -11.15
N PRO A 16 -1.69 -0.52 -11.92
CA PRO A 16 -0.56 -0.43 -12.82
C PRO A 16 0.78 -0.56 -12.09
N GLY A 17 1.69 -1.34 -12.64
CA GLY A 17 3.00 -1.61 -12.03
C GLY A 17 3.03 -2.80 -11.07
N ILE A 18 1.91 -3.49 -10.86
CA ILE A 18 1.88 -4.76 -10.13
C ILE A 18 2.19 -5.92 -11.08
N ASP A 19 3.06 -6.81 -10.64
CA ASP A 19 3.25 -8.12 -11.27
C ASP A 19 2.08 -9.04 -10.87
N ARG A 20 1.06 -9.10 -11.73
CA ARG A 20 -0.21 -9.79 -11.45
C ARG A 20 -0.07 -11.25 -11.03
N PRO A 21 0.79 -12.08 -11.63
CA PRO A 21 1.02 -13.46 -11.19
C PRO A 21 1.47 -13.59 -9.74
N THR A 22 2.13 -12.58 -9.19
CA THR A 22 2.65 -12.59 -7.82
C THR A 22 1.62 -12.17 -6.77
N VAL A 23 0.47 -11.64 -7.21
CA VAL A 23 -0.60 -11.23 -6.29
C VAL A 23 -1.09 -12.44 -5.51
N THR A 24 -0.97 -12.36 -4.21
CA THR A 24 -1.31 -13.43 -3.27
C THR A 24 -2.28 -12.91 -2.22
N SER A 25 -3.44 -13.52 -2.15
CA SER A 25 -4.54 -13.23 -1.21
C SER A 25 -5.37 -14.48 -1.02
N LEU A 26 -6.23 -14.51 -0.03
CA LEU A 26 -7.17 -15.61 0.16
C LEU A 26 -8.13 -15.81 -1.04
N PHE A 27 -8.30 -14.76 -1.86
CA PHE A 27 -9.17 -14.80 -3.06
C PHE A 27 -8.44 -15.18 -4.34
N THR A 28 -7.12 -15.31 -4.30
CA THR A 28 -6.34 -15.65 -5.50
C THR A 28 -6.20 -17.16 -5.68
N PRO A 29 -6.21 -17.66 -6.91
CA PRO A 29 -6.19 -19.09 -7.20
C PRO A 29 -4.88 -19.79 -6.84
N ASN A 30 -3.81 -19.05 -6.60
CA ASN A 30 -2.52 -19.56 -6.13
C ASN A 30 -2.53 -19.91 -4.62
N VAL A 31 -3.55 -19.47 -3.89
CA VAL A 31 -3.74 -19.80 -2.46
C VAL A 31 -4.75 -20.93 -2.34
N ARG A 32 -4.22 -22.14 -2.07
CA ARG A 32 -5.00 -23.37 -2.03
C ARG A 32 -4.76 -24.11 -0.74
N PHE A 33 -5.71 -24.95 -0.37
CA PHE A 33 -5.51 -25.98 0.66
C PHE A 33 -5.34 -27.35 0.01
N ILE A 34 -4.63 -28.24 0.69
CA ILE A 34 -4.49 -29.64 0.34
C ILE A 34 -4.68 -30.43 1.62
N GLU A 35 -5.48 -31.50 1.55
CA GLU A 35 -5.66 -32.44 2.66
C GLU A 35 -5.52 -33.87 2.16
N VAL A 36 -5.07 -34.74 3.05
CA VAL A 36 -4.99 -36.18 2.79
C VAL A 36 -6.34 -36.80 3.13
N VAL A 37 -6.92 -37.51 2.19
CA VAL A 37 -8.17 -38.27 2.33
C VAL A 37 -7.90 -39.74 2.06
N GLU A 38 -8.82 -40.64 2.43
CA GLU A 38 -8.66 -42.07 2.27
C GLU A 38 -8.31 -42.50 0.83
N GLU A 39 -8.82 -41.77 -0.17
CA GLU A 39 -8.59 -42.08 -1.58
C GLU A 39 -7.44 -41.26 -2.23
N GLY A 40 -6.61 -40.53 -1.43
CA GLY A 40 -5.49 -39.74 -1.94
C GLY A 40 -5.42 -38.30 -1.40
N PHE A 41 -5.34 -37.33 -2.29
CA PHE A 41 -5.26 -35.92 -1.94
C PHE A 41 -6.51 -35.18 -2.43
N ALA A 42 -7.17 -34.46 -1.54
CA ALA A 42 -8.21 -33.48 -1.86
C ALA A 42 -7.64 -32.07 -1.69
N GLY A 43 -8.13 -31.14 -2.51
CA GLY A 43 -7.69 -29.75 -2.39
C GLY A 43 -8.49 -28.81 -3.26
N GLY A 44 -8.39 -27.52 -2.96
CA GLY A 44 -9.13 -26.51 -3.68
C GLY A 44 -8.71 -25.11 -3.26
N ASN A 45 -9.40 -24.10 -3.80
CA ASN A 45 -9.21 -22.72 -3.38
C ASN A 45 -9.66 -22.56 -1.92
N VAL A 46 -8.96 -21.75 -1.16
CA VAL A 46 -9.32 -21.46 0.24
C VAL A 46 -10.71 -20.86 0.33
N ILE A 47 -11.03 -19.94 -0.57
CA ILE A 47 -12.40 -19.41 -0.72
C ILE A 47 -13.02 -20.07 -1.96
N PRO A 48 -14.05 -20.89 -1.80
CA PRO A 48 -14.70 -21.55 -2.92
C PRO A 48 -15.46 -20.55 -3.79
N ALA A 49 -15.66 -20.87 -5.08
CA ALA A 49 -16.38 -20.02 -6.01
C ALA A 49 -17.87 -19.84 -5.62
N SER A 50 -18.44 -20.79 -4.87
CA SER A 50 -19.81 -20.74 -4.35
C SER A 50 -19.97 -19.88 -3.08
N PHE A 51 -18.91 -19.24 -2.58
CA PHE A 51 -18.95 -18.45 -1.36
C PHE A 51 -19.98 -17.33 -1.43
N ALA A 52 -21.03 -17.42 -0.63
CA ALA A 52 -22.12 -16.44 -0.52
C ALA A 52 -22.01 -15.58 0.76
N GLY A 53 -21.15 -15.96 1.71
CA GLY A 53 -20.94 -15.25 2.97
C GLY A 53 -21.91 -15.67 4.09
N THR A 54 -22.50 -16.86 3.97
CA THR A 54 -23.31 -17.45 5.05
C THR A 54 -22.42 -17.84 6.25
N PRO A 55 -22.99 -18.04 7.45
CA PRO A 55 -22.20 -18.55 8.59
C PRO A 55 -21.48 -19.86 8.27
N GLU A 56 -22.14 -20.76 7.54
CA GLU A 56 -21.58 -22.05 7.11
C GLU A 56 -20.40 -21.86 6.17
N ASP A 57 -20.50 -20.92 5.21
CA ASP A 57 -19.39 -20.56 4.32
C ASP A 57 -18.19 -20.01 5.10
N LEU A 58 -18.43 -19.22 6.13
CA LEU A 58 -17.35 -18.65 6.95
C LEU A 58 -16.60 -19.73 7.73
N GLU A 59 -17.31 -20.72 8.28
CA GLU A 59 -16.69 -21.87 8.96
C GLU A 59 -15.91 -22.76 7.97
N LEU A 60 -16.46 -22.97 6.78
CA LEU A 60 -15.77 -23.69 5.70
C LEU A 60 -14.47 -22.98 5.30
N VAL A 61 -14.52 -21.66 5.06
CA VAL A 61 -13.33 -20.87 4.73
C VAL A 61 -12.31 -20.93 5.86
N ARG A 62 -12.75 -20.83 7.12
CA ARG A 62 -11.86 -20.95 8.28
C ARG A 62 -11.15 -22.32 8.33
N GLY A 63 -11.89 -23.40 8.08
CA GLY A 63 -11.34 -24.74 7.96
C GLY A 63 -10.30 -24.86 6.84
N ASN A 64 -10.62 -24.31 5.66
CA ASN A 64 -9.71 -24.29 4.52
C ASN A 64 -8.44 -23.48 4.80
N VAL A 65 -8.55 -22.32 5.47
CA VAL A 65 -7.39 -21.49 5.90
C VAL A 65 -6.47 -22.29 6.81
N LEU A 66 -7.02 -23.03 7.78
CA LEU A 66 -6.22 -23.86 8.69
C LEU A 66 -5.48 -24.98 7.93
N LYS A 67 -6.15 -25.61 6.94
CA LYS A 67 -5.55 -26.65 6.09
C LYS A 67 -4.52 -26.12 5.10
N SER A 68 -4.62 -24.86 4.71
CA SER A 68 -3.75 -24.25 3.71
C SER A 68 -2.35 -23.89 4.21
N GLY A 69 -2.12 -23.89 5.53
CA GLY A 69 -0.85 -23.46 6.14
C GLY A 69 -0.54 -21.96 6.00
N HIS A 70 -1.52 -21.14 5.66
CA HIS A 70 -1.35 -19.68 5.48
C HIS A 70 -1.66 -18.85 6.74
N VAL A 71 -1.99 -19.51 7.86
CA VAL A 71 -2.11 -18.84 9.16
C VAL A 71 -0.72 -18.38 9.62
N GLY A 72 -0.61 -17.14 10.09
CA GLY A 72 0.65 -16.49 10.42
C GLY A 72 1.39 -15.87 9.23
N ARG A 73 0.89 -16.07 7.99
CA ARG A 73 1.44 -15.45 6.77
C ARG A 73 0.44 -14.54 6.06
N LEU A 74 -0.64 -15.12 5.53
CA LEU A 74 -1.71 -14.37 4.86
C LEU A 74 -2.88 -14.05 5.79
N VAL A 75 -3.04 -14.81 6.86
CA VAL A 75 -4.06 -14.58 7.88
C VAL A 75 -3.36 -14.52 9.24
N SER A 76 -3.73 -13.54 10.05
CA SER A 76 -3.20 -13.43 11.40
C SER A 76 -3.64 -14.61 12.28
N ASN A 77 -2.84 -14.95 13.31
CA ASN A 77 -3.12 -16.07 14.19
C ASN A 77 -4.45 -15.95 14.95
N ASP A 78 -4.92 -14.73 15.16
CA ASP A 78 -6.20 -14.43 15.81
C ASP A 78 -7.38 -14.31 14.83
N PHE A 79 -7.16 -14.57 13.54
CA PHE A 79 -8.13 -14.43 12.44
C PHE A 79 -8.77 -13.05 12.30
N LYS A 80 -8.16 -12.00 12.88
CA LYS A 80 -8.67 -10.62 12.78
C LYS A 80 -8.07 -9.82 11.63
N GLY A 81 -7.03 -10.32 11.00
CA GLY A 81 -6.34 -9.68 9.88
C GLY A 81 -6.04 -10.64 8.75
N ALA A 82 -6.00 -10.10 7.54
CA ALA A 82 -5.51 -10.79 6.36
C ALA A 82 -4.66 -9.86 5.50
N MET A 83 -3.75 -10.42 4.75
CA MET A 83 -2.77 -9.71 3.94
C MET A 83 -3.04 -9.96 2.45
N VAL A 84 -2.88 -8.91 1.65
CA VAL A 84 -2.72 -8.99 0.20
C VAL A 84 -1.27 -8.64 -0.09
N SER A 85 -0.54 -9.55 -0.72
CA SER A 85 0.86 -9.36 -1.11
C SER A 85 0.96 -9.33 -2.62
N ALA A 86 1.84 -8.47 -3.14
CA ALA A 86 2.13 -8.37 -4.56
C ALA A 86 3.54 -7.83 -4.76
N GLU A 87 4.19 -8.25 -5.83
CA GLU A 87 5.46 -7.68 -6.25
C GLU A 87 5.23 -6.57 -7.27
N LEU A 88 6.16 -5.62 -7.29
CA LEU A 88 6.14 -4.52 -8.25
C LEU A 88 7.06 -4.84 -9.43
N LEU A 89 6.62 -4.46 -10.61
CA LEU A 89 7.48 -4.47 -11.79
C LEU A 89 8.59 -3.41 -11.67
N GLU A 90 9.74 -3.67 -12.22
CA GLU A 90 10.82 -2.67 -12.26
C GLU A 90 10.57 -1.60 -13.33
N VAL A 91 9.84 -1.97 -14.38
CA VAL A 91 9.57 -1.15 -15.54
C VAL A 91 8.07 -1.15 -15.82
N ASP A 92 7.51 0.01 -16.14
CA ASP A 92 6.12 0.12 -16.57
C ASP A 92 5.97 -0.53 -17.96
N PRO A 93 5.13 -1.57 -18.10
CA PRO A 93 4.97 -2.28 -19.37
C PRO A 93 4.38 -1.43 -20.49
N ASN A 94 3.76 -0.29 -20.17
CA ASN A 94 3.15 0.59 -21.18
C ASN A 94 4.13 1.63 -21.71
N THR A 95 5.03 2.14 -20.86
CA THR A 95 5.97 3.21 -21.23
C THR A 95 7.39 2.71 -21.48
N GLY A 96 7.76 1.54 -20.94
CA GLY A 96 9.13 1.04 -20.97
C GLY A 96 10.09 1.79 -20.06
N GLU A 97 9.60 2.72 -19.24
CA GLU A 97 10.37 3.49 -18.28
C GLU A 97 10.36 2.82 -16.89
N LYS A 98 11.27 3.25 -16.02
CA LYS A 98 11.27 2.78 -14.62
C LYS A 98 9.95 3.12 -13.94
N LEU A 99 9.44 2.18 -13.15
CA LEU A 99 8.19 2.36 -12.41
C LEU A 99 8.27 3.55 -11.46
N ASP A 100 7.28 4.43 -11.52
CA ASP A 100 7.13 5.53 -10.58
C ASP A 100 6.52 5.02 -9.26
N TYR A 101 7.38 4.72 -8.30
CA TYR A 101 6.97 4.23 -6.98
C TYR A 101 6.14 5.25 -6.19
N GLN A 102 6.31 6.57 -6.43
CA GLN A 102 5.48 7.60 -5.78
C GLN A 102 4.05 7.56 -6.30
N ALA A 103 3.89 7.40 -7.62
CA ALA A 103 2.57 7.25 -8.22
C ALA A 103 1.87 5.97 -7.71
N VAL A 104 2.61 4.86 -7.57
CA VAL A 104 2.09 3.62 -6.98
C VAL A 104 1.70 3.84 -5.52
N ALA A 105 2.55 4.48 -4.71
CA ALA A 105 2.25 4.78 -3.31
C ALA A 105 0.96 5.60 -3.16
N LYS A 106 0.77 6.64 -3.97
CA LYS A 106 -0.47 7.45 -3.96
C LYS A 106 -1.71 6.64 -4.30
N LYS A 107 -1.61 5.71 -5.26
CA LYS A 107 -2.72 4.82 -5.61
C LYS A 107 -3.04 3.85 -4.48
N LEU A 108 -2.03 3.30 -3.81
CA LEU A 108 -2.20 2.45 -2.63
C LEU A 108 -2.87 3.23 -1.48
N GLU A 109 -2.48 4.48 -1.25
CA GLU A 109 -3.14 5.34 -0.27
C GLU A 109 -4.61 5.62 -0.62
N ALA A 110 -4.95 5.77 -1.90
CA ALA A 110 -6.33 5.88 -2.34
C ALA A 110 -7.14 4.59 -2.06
N ILE A 111 -6.53 3.42 -2.25
CA ILE A 111 -7.14 2.13 -1.87
C ILE A 111 -7.35 2.08 -0.34
N ARG A 112 -6.37 2.49 0.45
CA ARG A 112 -6.51 2.58 1.91
C ARG A 112 -7.68 3.47 2.31
N ALA A 113 -7.77 4.66 1.73
CA ALA A 113 -8.87 5.60 2.01
C ALA A 113 -10.24 5.05 1.57
N LYS A 114 -10.30 4.31 0.46
CA LYS A 114 -11.53 3.71 -0.06
C LYS A 114 -12.09 2.61 0.84
N TYR A 115 -11.22 1.77 1.42
CA TYR A 115 -11.63 0.58 2.18
C TYR A 115 -11.48 0.71 3.68
N GLY A 116 -10.68 1.67 4.17
CA GLY A 116 -10.56 1.97 5.59
C GLY A 116 -11.86 2.54 6.16
N ASN A 117 -12.30 2.02 7.30
CA ASN A 117 -13.46 2.50 8.04
C ASN A 117 -13.34 2.11 9.52
N ASP A 118 -14.30 2.51 10.35
CA ASP A 118 -14.29 2.24 11.80
C ASP A 118 -14.17 0.76 12.19
N LYS A 119 -14.48 -0.15 11.27
CA LYS A 119 -14.45 -1.61 11.48
C LYS A 119 -13.26 -2.29 10.84
N VAL A 120 -12.62 -1.67 9.84
CA VAL A 120 -11.51 -2.25 9.08
C VAL A 120 -10.42 -1.21 8.91
N ASN A 121 -9.27 -1.49 9.48
CA ASN A 121 -8.04 -0.71 9.26
C ASN A 121 -7.23 -1.34 8.14
N VAL A 122 -6.86 -0.54 7.15
CA VAL A 122 -5.98 -0.95 6.05
C VAL A 122 -4.59 -0.37 6.29
N HIS A 123 -3.61 -1.25 6.41
CA HIS A 123 -2.20 -0.87 6.57
C HIS A 123 -1.45 -1.23 5.29
N ILE A 124 -0.62 -0.30 4.83
CA ILE A 124 0.21 -0.49 3.65
C ILE A 124 1.66 -0.58 4.12
N ILE A 125 2.35 -1.63 3.71
CA ILE A 125 3.76 -1.84 3.97
C ILE A 125 4.49 -2.16 2.66
N GLY A 126 5.79 -1.97 2.63
CA GLY A 126 6.61 -2.33 1.49
C GLY A 126 7.36 -1.14 0.88
N PHE A 127 8.20 -1.44 -0.11
CA PHE A 127 9.15 -0.50 -0.67
C PHE A 127 8.49 0.74 -1.28
N ALA A 128 7.43 0.56 -2.08
CA ALA A 128 6.73 1.69 -2.71
C ALA A 128 6.16 2.67 -1.68
N LYS A 129 5.60 2.15 -0.57
CA LYS A 129 5.09 2.99 0.52
C LYS A 129 6.22 3.77 1.18
N ALA A 130 7.34 3.11 1.49
CA ALA A 130 8.50 3.76 2.09
C ALA A 130 9.05 4.89 1.20
N VAL A 131 9.18 4.65 -0.11
CA VAL A 131 9.62 5.68 -1.07
C VAL A 131 8.63 6.84 -1.12
N GLY A 132 7.32 6.56 -1.13
CA GLY A 132 6.28 7.60 -1.09
C GLY A 132 6.38 8.47 0.15
N ASP A 133 6.48 7.86 1.33
CA ASP A 133 6.57 8.58 2.60
C ASP A 133 7.84 9.44 2.71
N ILE A 134 8.98 8.94 2.23
CA ILE A 134 10.24 9.71 2.18
C ILE A 134 10.07 10.92 1.25
N ALA A 135 9.46 10.73 0.09
CA ALA A 135 9.26 11.81 -0.87
C ALA A 135 8.31 12.88 -0.34
N ASP A 136 7.22 12.46 0.30
CA ASP A 136 6.25 13.39 0.92
C ASP A 136 6.90 14.14 2.11
N GLY A 137 7.73 13.45 2.91
CA GLY A 137 8.51 14.06 3.96
C GLY A 137 9.49 15.10 3.44
N ALA A 138 10.22 14.79 2.37
CA ALA A 138 11.15 15.72 1.73
C ALA A 138 10.42 16.96 1.17
N ALA A 139 9.25 16.77 0.54
CA ALA A 139 8.42 17.88 0.08
C ALA A 139 7.96 18.78 1.25
N GLY A 140 7.59 18.18 2.39
CA GLY A 140 7.24 18.90 3.60
C GLY A 140 8.39 19.77 4.11
N VAL A 141 9.61 19.20 4.19
CA VAL A 141 10.82 19.96 4.60
C VAL A 141 11.08 21.13 3.67
N LEU A 142 10.90 20.95 2.34
CA LEU A 142 11.08 22.03 1.38
C LEU A 142 10.09 23.18 1.64
N VAL A 143 8.84 22.89 1.95
CA VAL A 143 7.82 23.90 2.29
C VAL A 143 8.24 24.68 3.53
N PHE A 144 8.70 24.02 4.59
CA PHE A 144 9.20 24.69 5.79
C PHE A 144 10.41 25.57 5.49
N PHE A 145 11.32 25.09 4.65
CA PHE A 145 12.48 25.87 4.22
C PHE A 145 12.07 27.15 3.51
N VAL A 146 11.13 27.08 2.58
CA VAL A 146 10.60 28.25 1.85
C VAL A 146 9.95 29.25 2.82
N VAL A 147 9.13 28.76 3.76
CA VAL A 147 8.49 29.62 4.77
C VAL A 147 9.56 30.30 5.65
N ALA A 148 10.54 29.56 6.14
CA ALA A 148 11.63 30.13 6.94
C ALA A 148 12.43 31.17 6.16
N PHE A 149 12.69 30.92 4.88
CA PHE A 149 13.37 31.87 4.00
C PHE A 149 12.57 33.19 3.85
N PHE A 150 11.26 33.10 3.64
CA PHE A 150 10.41 34.29 3.56
C PHE A 150 10.37 35.08 4.87
N ILE A 151 10.27 34.40 6.02
CA ILE A 151 10.31 35.07 7.33
C ILE A 151 11.64 35.78 7.52
N THR A 152 12.76 35.13 7.20
CA THR A 152 14.10 35.72 7.30
C THR A 152 14.25 36.91 6.38
N ALA A 153 13.78 36.80 5.13
CA ALA A 153 13.81 37.91 4.17
C ALA A 153 13.00 39.11 4.68
N LEU A 154 11.85 38.88 5.27
CA LEU A 154 10.97 39.92 5.81
C LEU A 154 11.59 40.62 7.02
N LEU A 155 12.22 39.87 7.93
CA LEU A 155 12.98 40.43 9.08
C LEU A 155 14.16 41.25 8.63
N LEU A 156 14.93 40.79 7.62
CA LEU A 156 16.04 41.51 7.05
C LEU A 156 15.59 42.81 6.37
N LEU A 157 14.47 42.78 5.63
CA LEU A 157 13.86 43.97 5.04
C LEU A 157 13.46 44.98 6.10
N TRP A 158 12.85 44.54 7.19
CA TRP A 158 12.44 45.40 8.29
C TRP A 158 13.65 46.03 8.99
N TYR A 159 14.67 45.22 9.25
CA TYR A 159 15.88 45.68 9.93
C TYR A 159 16.73 46.66 9.05
N SER A 160 16.94 46.29 7.76
CA SER A 160 17.83 47.08 6.88
C SER A 160 17.13 48.26 6.24
N SER A 161 15.79 48.29 6.24
CA SER A 161 14.93 49.27 5.53
C SER A 161 15.33 49.49 4.06
N SER A 162 16.08 48.54 3.45
CA SER A 162 16.62 48.62 2.11
C SER A 162 16.54 47.28 1.39
N ALA A 163 15.69 47.22 0.35
CA ALA A 163 15.54 46.02 -0.48
C ALA A 163 16.85 45.59 -1.18
N LYS A 164 17.73 46.55 -1.52
CA LYS A 164 19.01 46.23 -2.16
C LYS A 164 19.98 45.52 -1.23
N LEU A 165 20.07 45.96 0.04
CA LEU A 165 20.91 45.32 1.03
C LEU A 165 20.39 43.94 1.44
N THR A 166 19.09 43.83 1.60
CA THR A 166 18.43 42.54 1.87
C THR A 166 18.66 41.54 0.72
N GLY A 167 18.50 41.97 -0.51
CA GLY A 167 18.74 41.12 -1.69
C GLY A 167 20.20 40.64 -1.76
N LEU A 168 21.18 41.54 -1.49
CA LEU A 168 22.59 41.17 -1.47
C LEU A 168 22.89 40.13 -0.37
N ALA A 169 22.37 40.35 0.84
CA ALA A 169 22.55 39.42 1.95
C ALA A 169 21.96 38.02 1.66
N LEU A 170 20.77 37.97 1.06
CA LEU A 170 20.14 36.71 0.67
C LEU A 170 20.90 35.96 -0.43
N ILE A 171 21.43 36.70 -1.43
CA ILE A 171 22.27 36.10 -2.48
C ILE A 171 23.55 35.52 -1.87
N CYS A 172 24.22 36.26 -0.97
CA CYS A 172 25.40 35.76 -0.28
C CYS A 172 25.14 34.56 0.62
N ALA A 173 23.92 34.41 1.15
CA ALA A 173 23.54 33.26 1.97
C ALA A 173 23.22 32.02 1.12
N PHE A 174 22.94 32.18 -0.19
CA PHE A 174 22.59 31.10 -1.11
C PHE A 174 23.83 30.52 -1.86
N VAL A 175 24.92 31.19 -1.86
CA VAL A 175 26.20 30.78 -2.45
C VAL A 175 27.05 30.05 -1.44
#